data_519ced27720d6873c1886270bb927acc
#
_entry.id   519ced27720d6873c1886270bb927acc
#
_cell.length_a   1.000
_cell.length_b   1.000
_cell.length_c   1.000
_cell.angle_alpha   90.00
_cell.angle_beta   90.00
_cell.angle_gamma   90.00
#
_symmetry.space_group_name_H-M   'P 1'
#
loop_
_entity.id
_entity.type
_entity.pdbx_description
1 polymer ?
#
loop_
_entity_poly.entity_id
_entity_poly.type
_entity_poly.pdbx_seq_one_letter_code
_entity_poly.pdbx_strand_id
1 'polypeptide(L)'
;MGFDPGWPTLMITETAAEGRKNVLKAGTYTFAAGPKKFVLKGPFNWGAFDQFFENFTNKRLPAAFRSNLPPVRSAEHEEAAIQDMCHYSLKSALRGLGKWIFVLYYDETGCSACVEAMKVFVTVGKRVRKWTVKDIILARYPSDLNDPIDPAGTLPQPMLIAYPPDGDKLQKHIVYDGEFIEDLVVEFMKGEIRKRWKRAEL
;
A
#
# COMPACT_ATOMS: atom_id res chain seq x y z
N MET A 1 1.97 16.79 -1.07
CA MET A 1 3.06 17.78 -1.03
C MET A 1 4.35 17.01 -1.30
N GLY A 2 4.88 17.11 -2.52
CA GLY A 2 6.15 16.52 -2.90
C GLY A 2 7.30 17.18 -2.15
N PHE A 3 8.39 16.44 -1.93
CA PHE A 3 9.64 17.03 -1.49
C PHE A 3 10.10 18.01 -2.57
N ASP A 4 10.28 19.28 -2.21
CA ASP A 4 10.94 20.24 -3.07
C ASP A 4 12.46 19.94 -3.03
N PRO A 5 13.09 19.50 -4.13
CA PRO A 5 14.49 19.12 -4.16
C PRO A 5 15.46 20.31 -3.99
N GLY A 6 14.96 21.52 -3.81
CA GLY A 6 15.77 22.75 -3.73
C GLY A 6 16.37 23.07 -2.34
N TRP A 7 16.01 22.39 -1.27
CA TRP A 7 16.47 22.71 0.08
C TRP A 7 17.22 21.55 0.74
N PRO A 8 18.31 21.80 1.48
CA PRO A 8 18.93 20.77 2.30
C PRO A 8 17.91 20.26 3.31
N THR A 9 17.59 18.97 3.23
CA THR A 9 16.59 18.33 4.08
C THR A 9 17.29 17.60 5.22
N LEU A 10 17.02 18.00 6.47
CA LEU A 10 17.43 17.23 7.63
C LEU A 10 16.39 16.16 7.92
N MET A 11 16.82 14.93 8.03
CA MET A 11 15.97 13.80 8.33
C MET A 11 16.58 12.96 9.46
N ILE A 12 15.78 12.62 10.45
CA ILE A 12 16.11 11.59 11.44
C ILE A 12 15.39 10.31 11.01
N THR A 13 16.13 9.21 10.95
CA THR A 13 15.59 7.88 10.66
C THR A 13 15.78 7.00 11.89
N GLU A 14 14.71 6.49 12.45
CA GLU A 14 14.80 5.42 13.44
C GLU A 14 15.23 4.15 12.72
N THR A 15 16.43 3.66 12.99
CA THR A 15 16.83 2.33 12.54
C THR A 15 15.96 1.30 13.23
N ALA A 16 15.48 0.30 12.47
CA ALA A 16 14.79 -0.82 13.10
C ALA A 16 15.72 -1.43 14.15
N ALA A 17 15.25 -1.51 15.40
CA ALA A 17 16.02 -2.13 16.46
C ALA A 17 16.49 -3.51 16.01
N GLU A 18 17.80 -3.77 16.06
CA GLU A 18 18.37 -5.08 15.85
C GLU A 18 17.62 -6.08 16.74
N GLY A 19 16.87 -6.98 16.15
CA GLY A 19 16.15 -8.02 16.90
C GLY A 19 14.74 -8.35 16.44
N ARG A 20 14.12 -7.61 15.53
CA ARG A 20 12.90 -8.10 14.89
C ARG A 20 13.26 -9.08 13.77
N LYS A 21 13.63 -10.30 14.18
CA LYS A 21 13.75 -11.43 13.26
C LYS A 21 12.39 -11.61 12.58
N ASN A 22 12.37 -11.50 11.26
CA ASN A 22 11.24 -11.91 10.44
C ASN A 22 11.07 -13.42 10.64
N VAL A 23 10.18 -13.81 11.53
CA VAL A 23 9.86 -15.22 11.73
C VAL A 23 8.86 -15.59 10.66
N LEU A 24 9.38 -16.17 9.59
CA LEU A 24 8.55 -16.90 8.62
C LEU A 24 7.99 -18.13 9.31
N LYS A 25 6.82 -18.04 9.91
CA LYS A 25 5.98 -19.20 10.16
C LYS A 25 5.19 -19.47 8.89
N ALA A 26 5.18 -20.73 8.47
CA ALA A 26 4.48 -21.17 7.27
C ALA A 26 3.07 -20.53 7.19
N GLY A 27 2.84 -19.70 6.19
CA GLY A 27 1.55 -19.06 5.90
C GLY A 27 1.26 -17.73 6.62
N THR A 28 2.16 -17.18 7.42
CA THR A 28 1.94 -15.89 8.08
C THR A 28 3.19 -15.02 7.93
N TYR A 29 3.11 -13.98 7.13
CA TYR A 29 4.17 -12.97 7.02
C TYR A 29 3.96 -11.93 8.11
N THR A 30 4.87 -11.86 9.10
CA THR A 30 4.95 -10.73 10.02
C THR A 30 5.95 -9.72 9.47
N PHE A 31 5.46 -8.58 9.03
CA PHE A 31 6.29 -7.52 8.49
C PHE A 31 6.72 -6.57 9.60
N ALA A 32 8.00 -6.26 9.66
CA ALA A 32 8.47 -5.14 10.47
C ALA A 32 8.07 -3.84 9.77
N ALA A 33 7.46 -2.93 10.50
CA ALA A 33 7.25 -1.58 10.01
C ALA A 33 8.60 -1.01 9.55
N GLY A 34 8.62 -0.42 8.36
CA GLY A 34 9.82 0.25 7.84
C GLY A 34 10.30 1.34 8.82
N PRO A 35 11.57 1.76 8.70
CA PRO A 35 12.12 2.76 9.59
C PRO A 35 11.28 4.04 9.53
N LYS A 36 10.89 4.55 10.70
CA LYS A 36 10.19 5.84 10.77
C LYS A 36 11.15 6.95 10.38
N LYS A 37 10.67 7.84 9.55
CA LYS A 37 11.40 9.03 9.10
C LYS A 37 10.74 10.26 9.69
N PHE A 38 11.54 11.18 10.19
CA PHE A 38 11.11 12.48 10.70
C PHE A 38 11.86 13.56 9.92
N VAL A 39 11.16 14.52 9.38
CA VAL A 39 11.72 15.52 8.48
C VAL A 39 11.52 16.91 9.04
N LEU A 40 12.61 17.68 9.14
CA LEU A 40 12.55 19.10 9.42
C LEU A 40 11.98 19.82 8.20
N LYS A 41 10.83 20.47 8.38
CA LYS A 41 10.15 21.24 7.33
C LYS A 41 10.56 22.69 7.40
N GLY A 42 10.95 23.27 6.26
CA GLY A 42 11.32 24.68 6.13
C GLY A 42 12.83 24.92 6.12
N PRO A 43 13.25 26.19 6.08
CA PRO A 43 14.65 26.54 6.04
C PRO A 43 15.37 26.12 7.31
N PHE A 44 16.59 25.59 7.14
CA PHE A 44 17.42 25.20 8.26
C PHE A 44 17.95 26.44 9.00
N ASN A 45 17.71 26.48 10.30
CA ASN A 45 18.40 27.34 11.25
C ASN A 45 18.50 26.61 12.59
N TRP A 46 19.40 27.06 13.47
CA TRP A 46 19.67 26.37 14.72
C TRP A 46 18.45 26.30 15.65
N GLY A 47 17.63 27.35 15.72
CA GLY A 47 16.39 27.31 16.51
C GLY A 47 15.38 26.29 16.02
N ALA A 48 15.20 26.19 14.70
CA ALA A 48 14.35 25.19 14.09
C ALA A 48 14.90 23.76 14.30
N PHE A 49 16.22 23.61 14.28
CA PHE A 49 16.88 22.32 14.56
C PHE A 49 16.66 21.90 16.01
N ASP A 50 16.91 22.79 16.98
CA ASP A 50 16.76 22.49 18.40
C ASP A 50 15.30 22.10 18.72
N GLN A 51 14.34 22.86 18.20
CA GLN A 51 12.92 22.56 18.37
C GLN A 51 12.52 21.22 17.71
N PHE A 52 13.05 20.94 16.53
CA PHE A 52 12.83 19.67 15.85
C PHE A 52 13.38 18.50 16.67
N PHE A 53 14.61 18.62 17.17
CA PHE A 53 15.25 17.58 17.97
C PHE A 53 14.56 17.39 19.32
N GLU A 54 14.15 18.46 19.99
CA GLU A 54 13.33 18.39 21.21
C GLU A 54 12.00 17.68 20.97
N ASN A 55 11.30 18.04 19.90
CA ASN A 55 10.05 17.38 19.55
C ASN A 55 10.25 15.90 19.16
N PHE A 56 11.38 15.55 18.54
CA PHE A 56 11.73 14.16 18.26
C PHE A 56 11.95 13.38 19.56
N THR A 57 12.79 13.86 20.46
CA THR A 57 13.11 13.20 21.73
C THR A 57 11.87 13.03 22.62
N ASN A 58 10.97 14.01 22.59
CA ASN A 58 9.70 13.98 23.31
C ASN A 58 8.59 13.21 22.58
N LYS A 59 8.89 12.53 21.45
CA LYS A 59 7.94 11.74 20.64
C LYS A 59 6.71 12.55 20.14
N ARG A 60 6.88 13.86 19.95
CA ARG A 60 5.83 14.77 19.46
C ARG A 60 5.79 14.91 17.95
N LEU A 61 6.84 14.46 17.25
CA LEU A 61 6.89 14.55 15.80
C LEU A 61 6.06 13.43 15.15
N PRO A 62 5.19 13.76 14.18
CA PRO A 62 4.59 12.75 13.33
C PRO A 62 5.65 12.18 12.36
N ALA A 63 5.62 10.89 12.13
CA ALA A 63 6.44 10.28 11.09
C ALA A 63 6.09 10.86 9.72
N ALA A 64 7.10 11.16 8.93
CA ALA A 64 6.96 11.60 7.55
C ALA A 64 6.95 10.39 6.62
N PHE A 65 6.03 10.40 5.67
CA PHE A 65 5.91 9.35 4.65
C PHE A 65 5.96 9.98 3.27
N ARG A 66 6.66 9.33 2.36
CA ARG A 66 6.58 9.62 0.94
C ARG A 66 5.18 9.23 0.47
N SER A 67 4.47 10.12 -0.20
CA SER A 67 3.07 9.92 -0.55
C SER A 67 2.71 10.67 -1.83
N ASN A 68 2.94 10.03 -2.96
CA ASN A 68 2.69 10.58 -4.29
C ASN A 68 1.66 9.72 -5.04
N LEU A 69 0.74 10.39 -5.72
CA LEU A 69 -0.15 9.71 -6.66
C LEU A 69 0.62 9.29 -7.91
N PRO A 70 0.18 8.24 -8.63
CA PRO A 70 0.70 7.92 -9.94
C PRO A 70 0.65 9.13 -10.86
N PRO A 71 1.68 9.37 -11.69
CA PRO A 71 1.78 10.60 -12.49
C PRO A 71 0.73 10.70 -13.59
N VAL A 72 0.23 9.57 -14.08
CA VAL A 72 -0.74 9.54 -15.20
C VAL A 72 -1.86 8.56 -14.89
N ARG A 73 -3.09 9.06 -14.96
CA ARG A 73 -4.29 8.21 -14.95
C ARG A 73 -4.72 8.01 -16.41
N SER A 74 -4.71 6.77 -16.88
CA SER A 74 -5.21 6.46 -18.23
C SER A 74 -6.73 6.29 -18.23
N ALA A 75 -7.34 6.53 -19.40
CA ALA A 75 -8.77 6.27 -19.61
C ALA A 75 -9.14 4.80 -19.32
N GLU A 76 -8.22 3.86 -19.57
CA GLU A 76 -8.43 2.44 -19.26
C GLU A 76 -8.57 2.15 -17.78
N HIS A 77 -7.80 2.84 -16.91
CA HIS A 77 -7.94 2.72 -15.46
C HIS A 77 -9.29 3.27 -14.97
N GLU A 78 -9.76 4.35 -15.61
CA GLU A 78 -11.09 4.89 -15.31
C GLU A 78 -12.21 3.95 -15.72
N GLU A 79 -12.10 3.37 -16.92
CA GLU A 79 -13.05 2.36 -17.41
C GLU A 79 -13.06 1.11 -16.51
N ALA A 80 -11.90 0.68 -16.01
CA ALA A 80 -11.76 -0.43 -15.08
C ALA A 80 -12.15 -0.08 -13.63
N ALA A 81 -12.48 1.18 -13.34
CA ALA A 81 -12.77 1.69 -11.99
C ALA A 81 -11.63 1.45 -10.97
N ILE A 82 -10.39 1.46 -11.44
CA ILE A 82 -9.20 1.33 -10.59
C ILE A 82 -8.90 2.69 -9.97
N GLN A 83 -8.74 2.72 -8.65
CA GLN A 83 -8.42 3.93 -7.89
C GLN A 83 -6.91 4.12 -7.75
N ASP A 84 -6.45 5.34 -7.98
CA ASP A 84 -5.07 5.71 -7.70
C ASP A 84 -4.91 6.01 -6.22
N MET A 85 -3.95 5.32 -5.59
CA MET A 85 -3.71 5.50 -4.16
C MET A 85 -2.25 5.87 -3.89
N CYS A 86 -2.08 6.77 -2.93
CA CYS A 86 -0.82 7.10 -2.30
C CYS A 86 -0.82 6.62 -0.84
N HIS A 87 0.29 6.79 -0.12
CA HIS A 87 0.40 6.33 1.28
C HIS A 87 -0.79 6.77 2.15
N TYR A 88 -1.16 8.04 2.11
CA TYR A 88 -2.22 8.55 2.97
C TYR A 88 -3.62 8.09 2.55
N SER A 89 -3.92 8.06 1.26
CA SER A 89 -5.23 7.62 0.78
C SER A 89 -5.45 6.13 1.01
N LEU A 90 -4.44 5.29 0.79
CA LEU A 90 -4.53 3.86 1.07
C LEU A 90 -4.66 3.61 2.58
N LYS A 91 -3.86 4.28 3.41
CA LYS A 91 -3.96 4.18 4.86
C LYS A 91 -5.35 4.57 5.39
N SER A 92 -5.96 5.60 4.79
CA SER A 92 -7.34 5.99 5.10
C SER A 92 -8.35 4.94 4.67
N ALA A 93 -8.22 4.40 3.44
CA ALA A 93 -9.11 3.36 2.93
C ALA A 93 -9.03 2.06 3.76
N LEU A 94 -7.84 1.69 4.23
CA LEU A 94 -7.64 0.50 5.05
C LEU A 94 -8.29 0.61 6.45
N ARG A 95 -8.50 1.82 6.96
CA ARG A 95 -9.23 2.04 8.21
C ARG A 95 -10.76 1.95 8.04
N GLY A 96 -11.25 2.11 6.81
CA GLY A 96 -12.68 2.01 6.50
C GLY A 96 -13.18 0.56 6.60
N LEU A 97 -14.41 0.38 7.07
CA LEU A 97 -15.06 -0.93 7.18
C LEU A 97 -16.00 -1.19 6.00
N GLY A 98 -16.39 -2.43 5.82
CA GLY A 98 -17.47 -2.84 4.91
C GLY A 98 -17.06 -3.08 3.47
N LYS A 99 -15.79 -2.80 3.06
CA LYS A 99 -15.35 -3.00 1.68
C LYS A 99 -14.12 -3.87 1.58
N TRP A 100 -14.12 -4.77 0.60
CA TRP A 100 -12.91 -5.40 0.11
C TRP A 100 -12.05 -4.37 -0.60
N ILE A 101 -10.73 -4.42 -0.37
CA ILE A 101 -9.77 -3.59 -1.09
C ILE A 101 -8.72 -4.52 -1.68
N PHE A 102 -8.63 -4.55 -3.01
CA PHE A 102 -7.60 -5.27 -3.74
C PHE A 102 -6.60 -4.25 -4.28
N VAL A 103 -5.37 -4.33 -3.84
CA VAL A 103 -4.33 -3.36 -4.19
C VAL A 103 -3.24 -4.04 -4.99
N LEU A 104 -3.02 -3.55 -6.20
CA LEU A 104 -1.83 -3.89 -6.97
C LEU A 104 -0.70 -2.93 -6.56
N TYR A 105 0.31 -3.48 -5.88
CA TYR A 105 1.56 -2.80 -5.61
C TYR A 105 2.50 -3.04 -6.78
N TYR A 106 3.11 -1.98 -7.28
CA TYR A 106 3.96 -2.02 -8.45
C TYR A 106 4.98 -0.89 -8.42
N ASP A 107 6.06 -1.04 -9.20
CA ASP A 107 7.00 0.04 -9.43
C ASP A 107 6.66 0.71 -10.77
N GLU A 108 6.56 2.03 -10.75
CA GLU A 108 6.24 2.85 -11.94
C GLU A 108 7.38 2.81 -12.96
N THR A 109 8.61 2.65 -12.47
CA THR A 109 9.81 2.66 -13.31
C THR A 109 10.62 1.36 -13.17
N GLY A 110 11.18 0.90 -14.29
CA GLY A 110 12.16 -0.20 -14.29
C GLY A 110 11.61 -1.62 -14.07
N CYS A 111 10.28 -1.79 -14.00
CA CYS A 111 9.65 -3.08 -13.73
C CYS A 111 8.80 -3.56 -14.93
N SER A 112 9.38 -4.37 -15.81
CA SER A 112 8.64 -4.93 -16.96
C SER A 112 7.49 -5.85 -16.53
N ALA A 113 7.68 -6.66 -15.49
CA ALA A 113 6.64 -7.52 -14.92
C ALA A 113 5.45 -6.70 -14.37
N CYS A 114 5.72 -5.50 -13.82
CA CYS A 114 4.67 -4.61 -13.34
C CYS A 114 3.78 -4.08 -14.48
N VAL A 115 4.36 -3.81 -15.65
CA VAL A 115 3.62 -3.39 -16.84
C VAL A 115 2.64 -4.47 -17.27
N GLU A 116 3.07 -5.73 -17.32
CA GLU A 116 2.21 -6.86 -17.69
C GLU A 116 1.14 -7.12 -16.62
N ALA A 117 1.50 -7.10 -15.34
CA ALA A 117 0.54 -7.24 -14.25
C ALA A 117 -0.53 -6.13 -14.26
N MET A 118 -0.15 -4.89 -14.60
CA MET A 118 -1.08 -3.78 -14.72
C MET A 118 -2.09 -3.99 -15.86
N LYS A 119 -1.66 -4.50 -17.03
CA LYS A 119 -2.57 -4.84 -18.14
C LYS A 119 -3.61 -5.88 -17.71
N VAL A 120 -3.15 -6.93 -17.02
CA VAL A 120 -4.06 -7.96 -16.46
C VAL A 120 -5.00 -7.32 -15.44
N PHE A 121 -4.50 -6.48 -14.55
CA PHE A 121 -5.32 -5.84 -13.51
C PHE A 121 -6.39 -4.91 -14.09
N VAL A 122 -6.11 -4.22 -15.19
CA VAL A 122 -7.10 -3.42 -15.94
C VAL A 122 -8.21 -4.30 -16.51
N THR A 123 -7.90 -5.45 -17.14
CA THR A 123 -8.91 -6.37 -17.65
C THR A 123 -9.75 -6.98 -16.54
N VAL A 124 -9.12 -7.35 -15.42
CA VAL A 124 -9.80 -7.78 -14.19
C VAL A 124 -10.76 -6.69 -13.69
N GLY A 125 -10.34 -5.42 -13.67
CA GLY A 125 -11.19 -4.30 -13.24
C GLY A 125 -12.45 -4.16 -14.09
N LYS A 126 -12.31 -4.21 -15.40
CA LYS A 126 -13.45 -4.20 -16.35
C LYS A 126 -14.43 -5.35 -16.09
N ARG A 127 -13.92 -6.52 -15.71
CA ARG A 127 -14.72 -7.71 -15.38
C ARG A 127 -15.41 -7.58 -14.02
N VAL A 128 -14.68 -7.13 -12.99
CA VAL A 128 -15.20 -6.91 -11.63
C VAL A 128 -16.33 -5.87 -11.61
N ARG A 129 -16.22 -4.82 -12.42
CA ARG A 129 -17.26 -3.79 -12.54
C ARG A 129 -18.64 -4.35 -12.93
N LYS A 130 -18.67 -5.50 -13.63
CA LYS A 130 -19.90 -6.20 -14.02
C LYS A 130 -20.49 -7.08 -12.92
N TRP A 131 -19.78 -7.25 -11.79
CA TRP A 131 -20.29 -8.06 -10.69
C TRP A 131 -21.41 -7.35 -9.93
N THR A 132 -22.27 -8.14 -9.32
CA THR A 132 -23.36 -7.64 -8.47
C THR A 132 -22.83 -7.12 -7.12
N VAL A 133 -21.68 -7.61 -6.68
CA VAL A 133 -21.01 -7.17 -5.43
C VAL A 133 -20.47 -5.76 -5.62
N LYS A 134 -20.98 -4.80 -4.85
CA LYS A 134 -20.59 -3.38 -4.95
C LYS A 134 -19.53 -2.94 -3.95
N ASP A 135 -19.28 -3.73 -2.91
CA ASP A 135 -18.37 -3.39 -1.83
C ASP A 135 -16.94 -3.85 -2.11
N ILE A 136 -16.45 -3.55 -3.33
CA ILE A 136 -15.10 -3.86 -3.79
C ILE A 136 -14.44 -2.57 -4.26
N ILE A 137 -13.23 -2.33 -3.78
CA ILE A 137 -12.32 -1.31 -4.27
C ILE A 137 -11.15 -2.01 -4.95
N LEU A 138 -10.89 -1.67 -6.20
CA LEU A 138 -9.65 -1.99 -6.88
C LEU A 138 -8.75 -0.76 -6.84
N ALA A 139 -7.51 -0.95 -6.45
CA ALA A 139 -6.56 0.14 -6.32
C ALA A 139 -5.20 -0.23 -6.88
N ARG A 140 -4.46 0.76 -7.37
CA ARG A 140 -3.05 0.65 -7.69
C ARG A 140 -2.22 1.57 -6.80
N TYR A 141 -1.05 1.08 -6.42
CA TYR A 141 -0.17 1.77 -5.48
C TYR A 141 1.28 1.70 -5.98
N PRO A 142 1.85 2.82 -6.46
CA PRO A 142 3.23 2.85 -6.91
C PRO A 142 4.19 2.83 -5.72
N SER A 143 4.90 1.72 -5.56
CA SER A 143 5.77 1.47 -4.40
C SER A 143 7.04 2.31 -4.44
N ASP A 144 7.55 2.59 -5.63
CA ASP A 144 8.72 3.45 -5.83
C ASP A 144 8.44 4.94 -5.53
N LEU A 145 7.18 5.37 -5.55
CA LEU A 145 6.74 6.74 -5.25
C LEU A 145 6.22 6.92 -3.82
N ASN A 146 6.01 5.84 -3.08
CA ASN A 146 5.37 5.87 -1.78
C ASN A 146 6.13 5.03 -0.76
N ASP A 147 6.13 5.48 0.50
CA ASP A 147 6.63 4.63 1.58
C ASP A 147 5.64 3.47 1.81
N PRO A 148 6.13 2.24 1.99
CA PRO A 148 5.29 1.06 2.09
C PRO A 148 4.32 1.15 3.29
N ILE A 149 3.12 0.62 3.08
CA ILE A 149 2.20 0.28 4.16
C ILE A 149 2.38 -1.20 4.38
N ASP A 150 2.73 -1.61 5.62
CA ASP A 150 2.82 -3.03 5.93
C ASP A 150 1.57 -3.78 5.41
N PRO A 151 1.73 -4.90 4.76
CA PRO A 151 2.88 -5.79 4.65
C PRO A 151 3.74 -5.60 3.38
N ALA A 152 3.37 -4.69 2.51
CA ALA A 152 3.91 -4.58 1.16
C ALA A 152 5.40 -4.19 1.06
N GLY A 153 6.01 -3.74 2.15
CA GLY A 153 7.34 -3.12 2.11
C GLY A 153 8.52 -4.04 1.84
N THR A 154 8.32 -5.35 1.87
CA THR A 154 9.43 -6.34 1.76
C THR A 154 9.22 -7.37 0.67
N LEU A 155 8.11 -7.33 -0.05
CA LEU A 155 7.77 -8.30 -1.08
C LEU A 155 8.18 -7.79 -2.47
N PRO A 156 8.58 -8.70 -3.38
CA PRO A 156 8.91 -8.33 -4.75
C PRO A 156 7.68 -7.78 -5.49
N GLN A 157 7.92 -6.82 -6.38
CA GLN A 157 6.89 -6.25 -7.24
C GLN A 157 6.86 -7.00 -8.60
N PRO A 158 5.70 -7.14 -9.24
CA PRO A 158 4.36 -6.70 -8.83
C PRO A 158 3.75 -7.63 -7.76
N MET A 159 2.89 -7.06 -6.90
CA MET A 159 2.22 -7.82 -5.86
C MET A 159 0.76 -7.40 -5.71
N LEU A 160 -0.14 -8.37 -5.66
CA LEU A 160 -1.56 -8.11 -5.38
C LEU A 160 -1.90 -8.53 -3.95
N ILE A 161 -2.47 -7.61 -3.19
CA ILE A 161 -2.92 -7.86 -1.82
C ILE A 161 -4.41 -7.61 -1.71
N ALA A 162 -5.11 -8.55 -1.08
CA ALA A 162 -6.51 -8.42 -0.72
C ALA A 162 -6.65 -8.06 0.77
N TYR A 163 -7.38 -7.00 1.06
CA TYR A 163 -7.72 -6.55 2.39
C TYR A 163 -9.22 -6.78 2.63
N PRO A 164 -9.59 -7.59 3.62
CA PRO A 164 -10.98 -7.94 3.88
C PRO A 164 -11.79 -6.75 4.44
N PRO A 165 -13.14 -6.79 4.34
CA PRO A 165 -13.99 -5.66 4.71
C PRO A 165 -14.03 -5.37 6.22
N ASP A 166 -13.62 -6.29 7.07
CA ASP A 166 -13.76 -6.20 8.51
C ASP A 166 -12.48 -6.52 9.28
N GLY A 167 -12.44 -6.05 10.52
CA GLY A 167 -11.32 -6.20 11.43
C GLY A 167 -10.12 -5.33 11.06
N ASP A 168 -8.99 -5.68 11.61
CA ASP A 168 -7.71 -5.05 11.26
C ASP A 168 -7.24 -5.59 9.90
N LYS A 169 -7.47 -4.79 8.87
CA LYS A 169 -7.13 -5.15 7.48
C LYS A 169 -5.64 -5.41 7.29
N LEU A 170 -4.79 -4.70 8.03
CA LEU A 170 -3.35 -4.90 7.93
C LEU A 170 -2.91 -6.24 8.50
N GLN A 171 -3.56 -6.74 9.54
CA GLN A 171 -3.27 -8.07 10.10
C GLN A 171 -3.92 -9.22 9.34
N LYS A 172 -5.04 -8.95 8.68
CA LYS A 172 -5.85 -9.97 7.98
C LYS A 172 -5.70 -9.94 6.45
N HIS A 173 -4.69 -9.23 5.95
CA HIS A 173 -4.42 -9.17 4.52
C HIS A 173 -4.07 -10.55 3.95
N ILE A 174 -4.34 -10.72 2.67
CA ILE A 174 -4.08 -11.96 1.93
C ILE A 174 -3.26 -11.58 0.70
N VAL A 175 -2.06 -12.15 0.60
CA VAL A 175 -1.19 -11.95 -0.55
C VAL A 175 -1.56 -12.95 -1.63
N TYR A 176 -1.70 -12.49 -2.85
CA TYR A 176 -1.83 -13.35 -4.01
C TYR A 176 -0.45 -13.87 -4.42
N ASP A 177 -0.30 -15.18 -4.47
CA ASP A 177 0.94 -15.89 -4.78
C ASP A 177 0.93 -16.58 -6.16
N GLY A 178 -0.13 -16.35 -6.94
CA GLY A 178 -0.29 -16.93 -8.27
C GLY A 178 0.30 -16.06 -9.39
N GLU A 179 0.24 -16.62 -10.60
CA GLU A 179 0.64 -15.89 -11.80
C GLU A 179 -0.39 -14.80 -12.16
N PHE A 180 0.10 -13.65 -12.67
CA PHE A 180 -0.76 -12.57 -13.15
C PHE A 180 -1.43 -12.94 -14.47
N ILE A 181 -2.42 -13.85 -14.41
CA ILE A 181 -3.32 -14.25 -15.49
C ILE A 181 -4.74 -13.85 -15.07
N GLU A 182 -5.50 -13.25 -15.98
CA GLU A 182 -6.83 -12.67 -15.69
C GLU A 182 -7.74 -13.65 -14.92
N ASP A 183 -7.90 -14.87 -15.43
CA ASP A 183 -8.79 -15.82 -14.81
C ASP A 183 -8.34 -16.25 -13.42
N LEU A 184 -7.04 -16.44 -13.20
CA LEU A 184 -6.49 -16.80 -11.88
C LEU A 184 -6.67 -15.68 -10.86
N VAL A 185 -6.43 -14.42 -11.25
CA VAL A 185 -6.67 -13.27 -10.38
C VAL A 185 -8.16 -13.14 -10.05
N VAL A 186 -9.05 -13.32 -11.03
CA VAL A 186 -10.50 -13.28 -10.82
C VAL A 186 -10.95 -14.41 -9.89
N GLU A 187 -10.43 -15.64 -10.07
CA GLU A 187 -10.74 -16.77 -9.19
C GLU A 187 -10.27 -16.54 -7.75
N PHE A 188 -9.06 -16.01 -7.56
CA PHE A 188 -8.57 -15.60 -6.25
C PHE A 188 -9.54 -14.62 -5.59
N MET A 189 -9.90 -13.53 -6.28
CA MET A 189 -10.79 -12.51 -5.75
C MET A 189 -12.15 -13.08 -5.36
N LYS A 190 -12.76 -13.88 -6.24
CA LYS A 190 -14.04 -14.55 -5.96
C LYS A 190 -13.94 -15.54 -4.82
N GLY A 191 -12.84 -16.28 -4.75
CA GLY A 191 -12.57 -17.25 -3.69
C GLY A 191 -12.55 -16.59 -2.32
N GLU A 192 -11.80 -15.48 -2.19
CA GLU A 192 -11.70 -14.75 -0.91
C GLU A 192 -13.04 -14.11 -0.50
N ILE A 193 -13.76 -13.53 -1.43
CA ILE A 193 -15.09 -12.97 -1.18
C ILE A 193 -16.07 -14.05 -0.71
N ARG A 194 -16.10 -15.22 -1.37
CA ARG A 194 -17.00 -16.33 -1.02
C ARG A 194 -16.67 -16.99 0.32
N LYS A 195 -15.41 -17.20 0.63
CA LYS A 195 -14.97 -17.77 1.93
C LYS A 195 -15.55 -17.00 3.11
N ARG A 196 -15.70 -15.69 2.92
CA ARG A 196 -16.19 -14.83 3.96
C ARG A 196 -17.71 -14.84 4.11
N TRP A 197 -18.45 -14.85 3.00
CA TRP A 197 -19.91 -14.94 3.06
C TRP A 197 -20.38 -16.22 3.75
N LYS A 198 -19.73 -17.35 3.45
CA LYS A 198 -20.00 -18.60 4.17
C LYS A 198 -19.73 -18.56 5.68
N ARG A 199 -18.81 -17.68 6.13
CA ARG A 199 -18.53 -17.50 7.56
C ARG A 199 -19.52 -16.56 8.26
N ALA A 200 -20.20 -15.72 7.52
CA ALA A 200 -21.22 -14.82 8.07
C ALA A 200 -22.59 -15.49 8.20
N GLU A 201 -22.78 -16.67 7.59
CA GLU A 201 -24.01 -17.48 7.65
C GLU A 201 -23.96 -18.58 8.73
N LEU A 202 -22.83 -18.72 9.47
CA LEU A 202 -22.62 -19.62 10.59
C LEU A 202 -22.59 -18.87 11.93
#